data_1fb4720f9c2656544e1aebb9eab45308
#
_entry.id   1fb4720f9c2656544e1aebb9eab45308
#
_cell.length_a   1.000
_cell.length_b   1.000
_cell.length_c   1.000
_cell.angle_alpha   90.00
_cell.angle_beta   90.00
_cell.angle_gamma   90.00
#
_symmetry.space_group_name_H-M   'P 1'
#
loop_
_entity.id
_entity.type
_entity.pdbx_description
1 polymer ?
#
loop_
_entity_poly.entity_id
_entity_poly.type
_entity_poly.pdbx_seq_one_letter_code
_entity_poly.pdbx_strand_id
1 'polypeptide(L)'
;VVAAAFGQPEEANLVDALRADGDALLELVAVEDGAIVGHLLFSHLATDNGRRLAALAPLSVQPGRQKDGLGTALMHEGHRRLATAGIEAVIVLGHPAYYPRVGYSADLAKTVKSPFRGPSFMALELVPGSLAEPVIIRYAKAFGL
;
A
#
# COMPACT_ATOMS: atom_id res chain seq x y z
N VAL A 1 6.56 -9.01 15.27
CA VAL A 1 6.41 -9.70 13.99
C VAL A 1 4.94 -9.73 13.60
N VAL A 2 4.66 -9.47 12.34
CA VAL A 2 3.29 -9.33 11.84
C VAL A 2 2.46 -10.61 12.08
N ALA A 3 3.00 -11.79 11.79
CA ALA A 3 2.29 -13.05 11.98
C ALA A 3 1.90 -13.27 13.45
N ALA A 4 2.83 -13.02 14.36
CA ALA A 4 2.57 -13.21 15.80
C ALA A 4 1.52 -12.21 16.29
N ALA A 5 1.53 -10.98 15.78
CA ALA A 5 0.59 -9.94 16.20
C ALA A 5 -0.79 -10.12 15.60
N PHE A 6 -0.89 -10.60 14.35
CA PHE A 6 -2.15 -10.56 13.59
C PHE A 6 -2.60 -11.92 13.06
N GLY A 7 -1.82 -12.99 13.27
CA GLY A 7 -2.18 -14.33 12.82
C GLY A 7 -2.18 -14.51 11.30
N GLN A 8 -1.37 -13.73 10.57
CA GLN A 8 -1.32 -13.72 9.10
C GLN A 8 0.08 -14.10 8.62
N PRO A 9 0.44 -15.40 8.63
CA PRO A 9 1.80 -15.81 8.27
C PRO A 9 2.21 -15.45 6.84
N GLU A 10 1.28 -15.47 5.88
CA GLU A 10 1.59 -15.09 4.50
C GLU A 10 1.99 -13.63 4.40
N GLU A 11 1.30 -12.77 5.16
CA GLU A 11 1.63 -11.33 5.17
C GLU A 11 2.99 -11.09 5.82
N ALA A 12 3.31 -11.81 6.91
CA ALA A 12 4.62 -11.69 7.55
C ALA A 12 5.74 -12.15 6.62
N ASN A 13 5.53 -13.23 5.88
CA ASN A 13 6.50 -13.72 4.91
C ASN A 13 6.72 -12.72 3.78
N LEU A 14 5.66 -12.07 3.30
CA LEU A 14 5.75 -11.04 2.29
C LEU A 14 6.58 -9.86 2.80
N VAL A 15 6.33 -9.41 4.02
CA VAL A 15 7.06 -8.29 4.63
C VAL A 15 8.54 -8.62 4.72
N ASP A 16 8.88 -9.82 5.21
CA ASP A 16 10.27 -10.23 5.35
C ASP A 16 10.97 -10.28 3.99
N ALA A 17 10.30 -10.82 2.97
CA ALA A 17 10.86 -10.89 1.63
C ALA A 17 11.06 -9.50 1.01
N LEU A 18 10.10 -8.60 1.19
CA LEU A 18 10.24 -7.23 0.69
C LEU A 18 11.40 -6.50 1.34
N ARG A 19 11.60 -6.68 2.64
CA ARG A 19 12.74 -6.10 3.34
C ARG A 19 14.07 -6.68 2.83
N ALA A 20 14.12 -8.01 2.71
CA ALA A 20 15.34 -8.71 2.26
C ALA A 20 15.72 -8.33 0.83
N ASP A 21 14.75 -8.13 -0.03
CA ASP A 21 14.96 -7.77 -1.44
C ASP A 21 15.25 -6.28 -1.66
N GLY A 22 15.11 -5.45 -0.61
CA GLY A 22 15.28 -4.00 -0.75
C GLY A 22 14.10 -3.32 -1.42
N ASP A 23 12.95 -3.98 -1.51
CA ASP A 23 11.75 -3.46 -2.18
C ASP A 23 10.77 -2.77 -1.24
N ALA A 24 11.02 -2.83 0.09
CA ALA A 24 10.22 -2.09 1.05
C ALA A 24 10.61 -0.61 0.98
N LEU A 25 9.65 0.23 0.61
CA LEU A 25 9.86 1.66 0.43
C LEU A 25 9.62 2.42 1.73
N LEU A 26 8.56 2.10 2.43
CA LEU A 26 8.17 2.73 3.69
C LEU A 26 7.39 1.72 4.51
N GLU A 27 7.73 1.62 5.78
CA GLU A 27 7.03 0.74 6.70
C GLU A 27 6.69 1.51 7.97
N LEU A 28 5.44 1.43 8.41
CA LEU A 28 4.96 2.10 9.61
C LEU A 28 4.30 1.11 10.55
N VAL A 29 4.43 1.36 11.83
CA VAL A 29 3.70 0.61 12.86
C VAL A 29 2.96 1.56 13.77
N ALA A 30 1.83 1.10 14.29
CA ALA A 30 1.13 1.77 15.38
C ALA A 30 1.40 1.00 16.66
N VAL A 31 1.80 1.71 17.70
CA VAL A 31 2.15 1.10 18.99
C VAL A 31 1.22 1.64 20.07
N GLU A 32 0.71 0.74 20.90
CA GLU A 32 -0.15 1.10 22.03
C GLU A 32 0.29 0.27 23.23
N ASP A 33 0.59 0.94 24.34
CA ASP A 33 1.03 0.29 25.58
C ASP A 33 2.21 -0.68 25.36
N GLY A 34 3.15 -0.29 24.48
CA GLY A 34 4.32 -1.09 24.16
C GLY A 34 4.10 -2.23 23.18
N ALA A 35 2.88 -2.42 22.70
CA ALA A 35 2.56 -3.47 21.75
C ALA A 35 2.21 -2.91 20.36
N ILE A 36 2.62 -3.62 19.32
CA ILE A 36 2.26 -3.25 17.94
C ILE A 36 0.80 -3.63 17.71
N VAL A 37 -0.03 -2.65 17.38
CA VAL A 37 -1.46 -2.86 17.11
C VAL A 37 -1.82 -2.61 15.65
N GLY A 38 -0.89 -2.07 14.84
CA GLY A 38 -1.10 -1.87 13.41
C GLY A 38 0.21 -1.87 12.66
N HIS A 39 0.15 -2.22 11.39
CA HIS A 39 1.33 -2.30 10.52
C HIS A 39 0.94 -1.97 9.09
N LEU A 40 1.79 -1.24 8.39
CA LEU A 40 1.58 -0.84 7.01
C LEU A 40 2.91 -0.84 6.29
N LEU A 41 2.94 -1.41 5.08
CA LEU A 41 4.12 -1.37 4.24
C LEU A 41 3.74 -0.92 2.83
N PHE A 42 4.55 -0.03 2.28
CA PHE A 42 4.52 0.34 0.86
C PHE A 42 5.75 -0.22 0.19
N SER A 43 5.58 -0.78 -1.00
CA SER A 43 6.69 -1.32 -1.78
C SER A 43 6.86 -0.57 -3.09
N HIS A 44 8.07 -0.66 -3.64
CA HIS A 44 8.37 -0.07 -4.94
C HIS A 44 7.61 -0.77 -6.05
N LEU A 45 7.11 0.02 -7.01
CA LEU A 45 6.59 -0.47 -8.28
C LEU A 45 7.54 -0.05 -9.38
N ALA A 46 7.88 -0.99 -10.27
CA ALA A 46 8.57 -0.63 -11.50
C ALA A 46 7.55 -0.06 -12.48
N THR A 47 7.94 0.96 -13.23
CA THR A 47 7.06 1.60 -14.20
C THR A 47 7.78 1.75 -15.54
N ASP A 48 7.01 1.80 -16.63
CA ASP A 48 7.57 1.97 -17.97
C ASP A 48 7.72 3.43 -18.38
N ASN A 49 7.21 4.37 -17.60
CA ASN A 49 7.20 5.80 -17.96
C ASN A 49 7.98 6.69 -16.98
N GLY A 50 8.73 6.11 -16.06
CA GLY A 50 9.54 6.85 -15.10
C GLY A 50 8.78 7.45 -13.93
N ARG A 51 7.46 7.25 -13.84
CA ARG A 51 6.68 7.70 -12.68
C ARG A 51 7.11 6.93 -11.44
N ARG A 52 7.11 7.62 -10.30
CA ARG A 52 7.48 7.02 -9.02
C ARG A 52 6.21 6.61 -8.28
N LEU A 53 5.89 5.33 -8.36
CA LEU A 53 4.68 4.77 -7.79
C LEU A 53 5.00 3.76 -6.69
N ALA A 54 4.07 3.57 -5.77
CA ALA A 54 4.19 2.60 -4.69
C ALA A 54 2.94 1.73 -4.61
N ALA A 55 3.10 0.51 -4.14
CA ALA A 55 1.99 -0.39 -3.84
C ALA A 55 1.78 -0.43 -2.33
N LEU A 56 0.53 -0.33 -1.89
CA LEU A 56 0.15 -0.49 -0.49
C LEU A 56 -0.19 -1.96 -0.25
N ALA A 57 0.67 -2.68 0.45
CA ALA A 57 0.45 -4.05 0.89
C ALA A 57 1.64 -4.54 1.71
N PRO A 58 1.40 -5.15 2.84
CA PRO A 58 0.10 -5.33 3.49
C PRO A 58 -0.27 -4.17 4.42
N LEU A 59 -1.55 -4.12 4.77
CA LEU A 59 -2.06 -3.29 5.86
C LEU A 59 -2.72 -4.24 6.87
N SER A 60 -2.26 -4.23 8.10
CA SER A 60 -2.77 -5.10 9.15
C SER A 60 -3.09 -4.29 10.40
N VAL A 61 -4.25 -4.56 10.99
CA VAL A 61 -4.66 -3.96 12.26
C VAL A 61 -5.10 -5.08 13.17
N GLN A 62 -4.66 -5.03 14.43
CA GLN A 62 -5.03 -6.04 15.43
C GLN A 62 -6.55 -6.18 15.47
N PRO A 63 -7.09 -7.42 15.50
CA PRO A 63 -8.54 -7.62 15.38
C PRO A 63 -9.39 -6.82 16.35
N GLY A 64 -8.93 -6.63 17.59
CA GLY A 64 -9.66 -5.84 18.59
C GLY A 64 -9.62 -4.34 18.34
N ARG A 65 -8.80 -3.88 17.40
CA ARG A 65 -8.61 -2.46 17.09
C ARG A 65 -9.07 -2.11 15.67
N GLN A 66 -9.64 -3.05 14.95
CA GLN A 66 -10.22 -2.78 13.64
C GLN A 66 -11.46 -1.88 13.82
N LYS A 67 -11.69 -0.98 12.85
CA LYS A 67 -12.79 0.00 12.86
C LYS A 67 -12.61 1.17 13.81
N ASP A 68 -11.45 1.28 14.46
CA ASP A 68 -11.13 2.44 15.33
C ASP A 68 -10.47 3.58 14.56
N GLY A 69 -10.37 3.48 13.23
CA GLY A 69 -9.69 4.49 12.44
C GLY A 69 -8.18 4.35 12.43
N LEU A 70 -7.63 3.30 13.02
CA LEU A 70 -6.19 3.11 13.12
C LEU A 70 -5.54 2.88 11.75
N GLY A 71 -6.17 2.03 10.91
CA GLY A 71 -5.69 1.81 9.55
C GLY A 71 -5.72 3.08 8.71
N THR A 72 -6.77 3.88 8.86
CA THR A 72 -6.90 5.17 8.18
C THR A 72 -5.79 6.12 8.61
N ALA A 73 -5.51 6.20 9.91
CA ALA A 73 -4.45 7.05 10.44
C ALA A 73 -3.07 6.62 9.92
N LEU A 74 -2.80 5.30 9.87
CA LEU A 74 -1.57 4.77 9.30
C LEU A 74 -1.43 5.15 7.83
N MET A 75 -2.49 5.03 7.05
CA MET A 75 -2.46 5.40 5.64
C MET A 75 -2.21 6.88 5.43
N HIS A 76 -2.88 7.75 6.18
CA HIS A 76 -2.66 9.21 6.05
C HIS A 76 -1.22 9.58 6.37
N GLU A 77 -0.65 9.01 7.42
CA GLU A 77 0.75 9.28 7.76
C GLU A 77 1.68 8.74 6.67
N GLY A 78 1.39 7.54 6.15
CA GLY A 78 2.16 6.95 5.06
C GLY A 78 2.11 7.81 3.80
N HIS A 79 0.93 8.27 3.40
CA HIS A 79 0.76 9.10 2.22
C HIS A 79 1.57 10.40 2.35
N ARG A 80 1.53 11.02 3.53
CA ARG A 80 2.28 12.25 3.80
C ARG A 80 3.78 12.03 3.62
N ARG A 81 4.30 10.94 4.15
CA ARG A 81 5.73 10.62 4.05
C ARG A 81 6.14 10.25 2.64
N LEU A 82 5.29 9.50 1.92
CA LEU A 82 5.57 9.16 0.53
C LEU A 82 5.59 10.40 -0.36
N ALA A 83 4.66 11.32 -0.16
CA ALA A 83 4.62 12.57 -0.92
C ALA A 83 5.91 13.38 -0.69
N THR A 84 6.36 13.47 0.56
CA THR A 84 7.62 14.15 0.89
C THR A 84 8.81 13.47 0.21
N ALA A 85 8.77 12.15 0.07
CA ALA A 85 9.83 11.38 -0.59
C ALA A 85 9.77 11.41 -2.12
N GLY A 86 8.77 12.08 -2.69
CA GLY A 86 8.65 12.22 -4.12
C GLY A 86 7.86 11.12 -4.82
N ILE A 87 7.13 10.30 -4.07
CA ILE A 87 6.23 9.31 -4.66
C ILE A 87 5.00 10.03 -5.20
N GLU A 88 4.60 9.71 -6.43
CA GLU A 88 3.58 10.45 -7.16
C GLU A 88 2.19 9.86 -7.01
N ALA A 89 2.08 8.54 -6.87
CA ALA A 89 0.81 7.86 -6.69
C ALA A 89 0.99 6.53 -5.98
N VAL A 90 -0.10 6.02 -5.41
CA VAL A 90 -0.12 4.75 -4.67
C VAL A 90 -1.22 3.88 -5.26
N ILE A 91 -0.92 2.60 -5.43
CA ILE A 91 -1.83 1.60 -5.96
C ILE A 91 -2.21 0.65 -4.83
N VAL A 92 -3.48 0.26 -4.78
CA VAL A 92 -3.96 -0.74 -3.82
C VAL A 92 -4.91 -1.72 -4.50
N LEU A 93 -4.83 -2.97 -4.07
CA LEU A 93 -5.85 -3.98 -4.39
C LEU A 93 -6.52 -4.34 -3.07
N GLY A 94 -7.78 -3.95 -2.90
CA GLY A 94 -8.46 -4.13 -1.62
C GLY A 94 -9.94 -3.84 -1.68
N HIS A 95 -10.56 -3.71 -0.51
CA HIS A 95 -12.01 -3.54 -0.40
C HIS A 95 -12.49 -2.23 -1.03
N PRO A 96 -13.35 -2.30 -2.06
CA PRO A 96 -13.84 -1.09 -2.71
C PRO A 96 -14.76 -0.24 -1.84
N ALA A 97 -15.21 -0.77 -0.69
CA ALA A 97 -16.01 0.00 0.24
C ALA A 97 -15.16 0.79 1.25
N TYR A 98 -13.90 0.41 1.42
CA TYR A 98 -13.03 1.00 2.45
C TYR A 98 -12.08 2.05 1.90
N TYR A 99 -11.30 1.69 0.87
CA TYR A 99 -10.23 2.55 0.38
C TYR A 99 -10.69 3.88 -0.23
N PRO A 100 -11.87 3.98 -0.86
CA PRO A 100 -12.34 5.28 -1.31
C PRO A 100 -12.53 6.32 -0.19
N ARG A 101 -12.76 5.86 1.04
CA ARG A 101 -12.84 6.76 2.20
C ARG A 101 -11.54 7.50 2.46
N VAL A 102 -10.43 6.98 1.96
CA VAL A 102 -9.09 7.54 2.14
C VAL A 102 -8.60 8.22 0.86
N GLY A 103 -9.44 8.27 -0.17
CA GLY A 103 -9.13 8.98 -1.41
C GLY A 103 -8.75 8.08 -2.58
N TYR A 104 -8.72 6.76 -2.40
CA TYR A 104 -8.45 5.83 -3.51
C TYR A 104 -9.65 5.73 -4.44
N SER A 105 -9.38 5.52 -5.72
CA SER A 105 -10.41 5.47 -6.75
C SER A 105 -10.06 4.44 -7.82
N ALA A 106 -11.06 3.62 -8.19
CA ALA A 106 -10.90 2.71 -9.32
C ALA A 106 -10.79 3.46 -10.64
N ASP A 107 -11.41 4.63 -10.75
CA ASP A 107 -11.30 5.46 -11.96
C ASP A 107 -9.85 5.93 -12.18
N LEU A 108 -9.16 6.33 -11.14
CA LEU A 108 -7.75 6.73 -11.25
C LEU A 108 -6.86 5.57 -11.69
N ALA A 109 -7.24 4.34 -11.35
CA ALA A 109 -6.45 3.16 -11.71
C ALA A 109 -6.67 2.69 -13.14
N LYS A 110 -7.59 3.29 -13.89
CA LYS A 110 -7.91 2.86 -15.26
C LYS A 110 -6.74 2.99 -16.23
N THR A 111 -5.84 3.93 -15.99
CA THR A 111 -4.66 4.13 -16.82
C THR A 111 -3.51 3.22 -16.44
N VAL A 112 -3.64 2.48 -15.33
CA VAL A 112 -2.57 1.62 -14.81
C VAL A 112 -2.78 0.20 -15.31
N LYS A 113 -1.81 -0.30 -16.08
CA LYS A 113 -1.83 -1.69 -16.55
C LYS A 113 -1.07 -2.57 -15.57
N SER A 114 -1.77 -3.60 -15.07
CA SER A 114 -1.23 -4.56 -14.11
C SER A 114 -1.91 -5.92 -14.32
N PRO A 115 -1.48 -6.97 -13.60
CA PRO A 115 -2.22 -8.24 -13.58
C PRO A 115 -3.63 -8.10 -13.02
N PHE A 116 -3.90 -7.03 -12.27
CA PHE A 116 -5.19 -6.82 -11.60
C PHE A 116 -6.01 -5.75 -12.30
N ARG A 117 -7.34 -5.86 -12.18
CA ARG A 117 -8.28 -4.87 -12.69
C ARG A 117 -9.60 -5.02 -11.95
N GLY A 118 -10.53 -4.08 -12.18
CA GLY A 118 -11.85 -4.11 -11.60
C GLY A 118 -12.00 -3.16 -10.42
N PRO A 119 -13.14 -3.22 -9.71
CA PRO A 119 -13.46 -2.23 -8.68
C PRO A 119 -12.56 -2.29 -7.45
N SER A 120 -11.88 -3.42 -7.22
CA SER A 120 -10.94 -3.56 -6.10
C SER A 120 -9.54 -3.05 -6.41
N PHE A 121 -9.25 -2.72 -7.68
CA PHE A 121 -7.97 -2.17 -8.10
C PHE A 121 -8.10 -0.66 -8.16
N MET A 122 -7.45 0.03 -7.23
CA MET A 122 -7.64 1.46 -6.99
C MET A 122 -6.33 2.20 -6.89
N ALA A 123 -6.37 3.50 -7.11
CA ALA A 123 -5.19 4.35 -7.03
C ALA A 123 -5.52 5.66 -6.33
N LEU A 124 -4.48 6.25 -5.74
CA LEU A 124 -4.52 7.58 -5.14
C LEU A 124 -3.38 8.40 -5.73
N GLU A 125 -3.69 9.57 -6.28
CA GLU A 125 -2.66 10.49 -6.75
C GLU A 125 -2.19 11.38 -5.59
N LEU A 126 -0.90 11.29 -5.27
CA LEU A 126 -0.27 12.23 -4.34
C LEU A 126 0.11 13.51 -5.06
N VAL A 127 0.47 13.37 -6.35
CA VAL A 127 0.67 14.50 -7.26
C VAL A 127 -0.50 14.48 -8.24
N PRO A 128 -1.36 15.52 -8.24
CA PRO A 128 -2.49 15.56 -9.16
C PRO A 128 -2.05 15.43 -10.61
N GLY A 129 -2.72 14.57 -11.37
CA GLY A 129 -2.43 14.32 -12.76
C GLY A 129 -1.31 13.31 -13.01
N SER A 130 -0.70 12.75 -11.98
CA SER A 130 0.40 11.79 -12.15
C SER A 130 -0.03 10.50 -12.86
N LEU A 131 -1.32 10.16 -12.81
CA LEU A 131 -1.88 9.00 -13.50
C LEU A 131 -2.71 9.36 -14.73
N ALA A 132 -2.56 10.58 -15.25
CA ALA A 132 -3.28 11.00 -16.46
C ALA A 132 -2.82 10.23 -17.70
N GLU A 133 -1.54 9.84 -17.77
CA GLU A 133 -0.99 9.07 -18.87
C GLU A 133 -0.96 7.58 -18.52
N PRO A 134 -1.13 6.69 -19.50
CA PRO A 134 -1.03 5.25 -19.24
C PRO A 134 0.33 4.85 -18.69
N VAL A 135 0.32 3.91 -17.76
CA VAL A 135 1.53 3.37 -17.17
C VAL A 135 1.38 1.85 -16.98
N ILE A 136 2.44 1.11 -17.30
CA ILE A 136 2.52 -0.31 -17.01
C ILE A 136 3.34 -0.46 -15.73
N ILE A 137 2.79 -1.15 -14.75
CA ILE A 137 3.47 -1.37 -13.48
C ILE A 137 3.89 -2.82 -13.33
N ARG A 138 4.94 -3.03 -12.55
CA ARG A 138 5.39 -4.36 -12.16
C ARG A 138 5.62 -4.36 -10.66
N TYR A 139 4.97 -5.30 -9.99
CA TYR A 139 5.13 -5.48 -8.56
C TYR A 139 6.50 -6.07 -8.22
N ALA A 140 6.95 -5.83 -7.00
CA ALA A 140 8.15 -6.46 -6.47
C ALA A 140 8.04 -7.98 -6.56
N LYS A 141 9.17 -8.66 -6.76
CA LYS A 141 9.19 -10.12 -6.98
C LYS A 141 8.60 -10.91 -5.82
N ALA A 142 8.66 -10.37 -4.60
CA ALA A 142 8.13 -11.03 -3.41
C ALA A 142 6.62 -11.30 -3.50
N PHE A 143 5.89 -10.58 -4.35
CA PHE A 143 4.45 -10.81 -4.57
C PHE A 143 4.17 -12.06 -5.40
N GLY A 144 5.16 -12.63 -6.07
CA GLY A 144 4.98 -13.86 -6.84
C GLY A 144 4.26 -13.67 -8.17
N LEU A 145 4.24 -12.48 -8.71
CA LEU A 145 3.51 -12.14 -9.94
C LEU A 145 4.44 -12.07 -11.15
#